data_ba2929ccb70f370f114c256cc7f8e4d4
#
_entry.id   ba2929ccb70f370f114c256cc7f8e4d4
#
_cell.length_a   1.000
_cell.length_b   1.000
_cell.length_c   1.000
_cell.angle_alpha   90.00
_cell.angle_beta   90.00
_cell.angle_gamma   90.00
#
_symmetry.space_group_name_H-M   'P 1'
#
loop_
_entity.id
_entity.type
_entity.pdbx_description
1 polymer ?
#
loop_
_entity_poly.entity_id
_entity_poly.type
_entity_poly.pdbx_seq_one_letter_code
_entity_poly.pdbx_strand_id
1 'polypeptide(L)'
;MLSANGISKSFDGFKVLDDVSFVVQRRGLTGIVGTNGAGKSTLFAVVSGQLGADQGQVWFDEADISALSPARRARRGLGRTFQVPREFAHLTVRENFLVAAQRDYGETLRSVFIGWGRVAREERTIGERADRWIEFLNLRAVAGNAAGDLSGGQKKLLELGRMLMLEPQCILLDEPFAGVNPVLVNEISTRIRELNERHGIAFVIIEHHLEALKALARHLYVMDQGRVIAEGEPAAVLAQPRVLEAYMGGVI
;
A
#
# COMPACT_ATOMS: atom_id res chain seq x y z
N MET A 1 5.62 -1.23 14.81
CA MET A 1 5.99 -1.49 13.43
C MET A 1 5.95 -0.23 12.56
N LEU A 2 4.78 0.34 12.23
CA LEU A 2 4.69 1.64 11.56
C LEU A 2 3.94 2.60 12.47
N SER A 3 4.48 3.80 12.70
CA SER A 3 3.76 4.86 13.39
C SER A 3 4.01 6.22 12.74
N ALA A 4 3.00 7.05 12.76
CA ALA A 4 3.07 8.46 12.45
C ALA A 4 2.68 9.22 13.71
N ASN A 5 3.50 10.15 14.14
CA ASN A 5 3.33 10.87 15.39
C ASN A 5 3.32 12.38 15.12
N GLY A 6 2.17 13.02 15.39
CA GLY A 6 2.01 14.47 15.30
C GLY A 6 2.20 15.06 13.90
N ILE A 7 1.83 14.32 12.85
CA ILE A 7 2.03 14.74 11.47
C ILE A 7 1.18 15.96 11.13
N SER A 8 1.84 17.06 10.79
CA SER A 8 1.19 18.26 10.25
C SER A 8 1.74 18.58 8.87
N LYS A 9 0.86 19.04 7.96
CA LYS A 9 1.20 19.44 6.60
C LYS A 9 0.29 20.55 6.10
N SER A 10 0.89 21.60 5.57
CA SER A 10 0.18 22.71 4.95
C SER A 10 0.61 22.91 3.49
N PHE A 11 -0.28 23.43 2.68
CA PHE A 11 -0.02 23.89 1.31
C PHE A 11 -0.58 25.30 1.16
N ASP A 12 0.25 26.23 0.76
CA ASP A 12 -0.11 27.65 0.55
C ASP A 12 -0.88 28.27 1.73
N GLY A 13 -0.48 27.91 2.96
CA GLY A 13 -1.12 28.38 4.20
C GLY A 13 -2.36 27.59 4.63
N PHE A 14 -2.87 26.68 3.80
CA PHE A 14 -3.99 25.79 4.16
C PHE A 14 -3.47 24.52 4.82
N LYS A 15 -3.86 24.27 6.08
CA LYS A 15 -3.46 23.08 6.83
C LYS A 15 -4.31 21.87 6.40
N VAL A 16 -3.66 20.91 5.73
CA VAL A 16 -4.30 19.68 5.23
C VAL A 16 -4.19 18.53 6.23
N LEU A 17 -3.09 18.48 7.00
CA LEU A 17 -2.93 17.58 8.14
C LEU A 17 -2.61 18.40 9.38
N ASP A 18 -3.28 18.11 10.48
CA ASP A 18 -3.17 18.81 11.72
C ASP A 18 -3.05 17.82 12.90
N ASP A 19 -1.82 17.60 13.34
CA ASP A 19 -1.47 16.73 14.47
C ASP A 19 -1.99 15.29 14.33
N VAL A 20 -1.83 14.70 13.12
CA VAL A 20 -2.30 13.35 12.83
C VAL A 20 -1.34 12.32 13.42
N SER A 21 -1.87 11.43 14.26
CA SER A 21 -1.13 10.30 14.83
C SER A 21 -1.86 8.99 14.58
N PHE A 22 -1.12 7.94 14.22
CA PHE A 22 -1.64 6.58 14.13
C PHE A 22 -0.54 5.54 14.29
N VAL A 23 -0.93 4.32 14.65
CA VAL A 23 -0.03 3.18 14.85
C VAL A 23 -0.55 1.95 14.13
N VAL A 24 0.35 1.25 13.46
CA VAL A 24 0.09 -0.05 12.84
C VAL A 24 0.97 -1.09 13.50
N GLN A 25 0.35 -2.10 14.07
CA GLN A 25 1.06 -3.20 14.70
C GLN A 25 1.65 -4.15 13.65
N ARG A 26 2.59 -5.00 14.06
CA ARG A 26 3.06 -6.10 13.22
C ARG A 26 1.88 -7.00 12.84
N ARG A 27 1.77 -7.37 11.57
CA ARG A 27 0.63 -8.13 11.02
C ARG A 27 -0.71 -7.42 11.21
N GLY A 28 -0.72 -6.09 11.38
CA GLY A 28 -1.95 -5.32 11.51
C GLY A 28 -2.68 -5.19 10.17
N LEU A 29 -4.02 -5.26 10.23
CA LEU A 29 -4.91 -4.85 9.15
C LEU A 29 -5.62 -3.58 9.63
N THR A 30 -5.13 -2.44 9.19
CA THR A 30 -5.59 -1.11 9.64
C THR A 30 -6.28 -0.38 8.51
N GLY A 31 -7.49 0.09 8.74
CA GLY A 31 -8.23 0.95 7.83
C GLY A 31 -8.06 2.42 8.19
N ILE A 32 -8.03 3.29 7.19
CA ILE A 32 -8.16 4.74 7.34
C ILE A 32 -9.31 5.20 6.45
N VAL A 33 -10.33 5.75 7.08
CA VAL A 33 -11.53 6.25 6.39
C VAL A 33 -11.74 7.74 6.69
N GLY A 34 -12.64 8.37 5.97
CA GLY A 34 -12.99 9.78 6.17
C GLY A 34 -13.56 10.38 4.89
N THR A 35 -14.10 11.59 5.01
CA THR A 35 -14.69 12.34 3.90
C THR A 35 -13.66 12.67 2.81
N ASN A 36 -14.15 13.08 1.64
CA ASN A 36 -13.27 13.62 0.61
C ASN A 36 -12.63 14.92 1.13
N GLY A 37 -11.33 15.08 0.90
CA GLY A 37 -10.58 16.22 1.44
C GLY A 37 -10.12 16.08 2.90
N ALA A 38 -10.44 14.98 3.61
CA ALA A 38 -9.99 14.76 4.99
C ALA A 38 -8.45 14.59 5.16
N GLY A 39 -7.66 14.62 4.08
CA GLY A 39 -6.20 14.53 4.15
C GLY A 39 -5.60 13.13 4.01
N LYS A 40 -6.41 12.09 3.79
CA LYS A 40 -5.96 10.69 3.75
C LYS A 40 -4.82 10.43 2.75
N SER A 41 -4.97 10.84 1.49
CA SER A 41 -3.95 10.64 0.45
C SER A 41 -2.68 11.46 0.73
N THR A 42 -2.83 12.65 1.35
CA THR A 42 -1.70 13.46 1.83
C THR A 42 -0.96 12.74 2.96
N LEU A 43 -1.68 12.12 3.91
CA LEU A 43 -1.08 11.33 4.96
C LEU A 43 -0.28 10.15 4.37
N PHE A 44 -0.84 9.41 3.40
CA PHE A 44 -0.10 8.36 2.71
C PHE A 44 1.13 8.87 1.96
N ALA A 45 1.04 10.05 1.34
CA ALA A 45 2.18 10.67 0.67
C ALA A 45 3.30 11.02 1.66
N VAL A 46 2.96 11.50 2.86
CA VAL A 46 3.93 11.75 3.93
C VAL A 46 4.52 10.44 4.45
N VAL A 47 3.69 9.46 4.79
CA VAL A 47 4.13 8.17 5.34
C VAL A 47 4.99 7.39 4.34
N SER A 48 4.71 7.48 3.04
CA SER A 48 5.53 6.84 1.99
C SER A 48 6.79 7.64 1.61
N GLY A 49 6.94 8.87 2.11
CA GLY A 49 8.09 9.74 1.82
C GLY A 49 8.03 10.49 0.50
N GLN A 50 6.87 10.52 -0.16
CA GLN A 50 6.63 11.33 -1.36
C GLN A 50 6.51 12.83 -1.02
N LEU A 51 6.01 13.13 0.17
CA LEU A 51 5.95 14.47 0.75
C LEU A 51 6.69 14.50 2.08
N GLY A 52 7.36 15.60 2.38
CA GLY A 52 7.86 15.88 3.72
C GLY A 52 6.74 16.40 4.61
N ALA A 53 6.67 15.95 5.86
CA ALA A 53 5.85 16.60 6.88
C ALA A 53 6.45 17.97 7.24
N ASP A 54 5.59 18.93 7.65
CA ASP A 54 6.06 20.19 8.22
C ASP A 54 6.39 20.02 9.71
N GLN A 55 5.66 19.10 10.38
CA GLN A 55 5.90 18.70 11.77
C GLN A 55 5.58 17.21 11.94
N GLY A 56 6.13 16.62 13.00
CA GLY A 56 5.92 15.23 13.35
C GLY A 56 6.95 14.29 12.74
N GLN A 57 6.79 13.01 13.03
CA GLN A 57 7.75 11.98 12.65
C GLN A 57 7.05 10.70 12.18
N VAL A 58 7.71 9.99 11.26
CA VAL A 58 7.28 8.66 10.79
C VAL A 58 8.33 7.64 11.21
N TRP A 59 7.91 6.61 11.93
CA TRP A 59 8.76 5.52 12.42
C TRP A 59 8.38 4.20 11.78
N PHE A 60 9.37 3.41 11.43
CA PHE A 60 9.18 2.05 10.90
C PHE A 60 10.20 1.11 11.54
N ASP A 61 9.71 0.07 12.23
CA ASP A 61 10.54 -0.88 13.00
C ASP A 61 11.60 -0.19 13.87
N GLU A 62 11.16 0.71 14.75
CA GLU A 62 12.00 1.45 15.70
C GLU A 62 12.98 2.45 15.07
N ALA A 63 12.98 2.60 13.76
CA ALA A 63 13.79 3.57 13.04
C ALA A 63 12.97 4.77 12.60
N ASP A 64 13.47 5.99 12.84
CA ASP A 64 12.92 7.19 12.24
C ASP A 64 13.22 7.17 10.72
N ILE A 65 12.15 7.20 9.93
CA ILE A 65 12.21 7.22 8.47
C ILE A 65 11.76 8.54 7.86
N SER A 66 11.51 9.57 8.69
CA SER A 66 10.93 10.86 8.27
C SER A 66 11.71 11.50 7.11
N ALA A 67 13.04 11.48 7.17
CA ALA A 67 13.93 12.05 6.15
C ALA A 67 14.26 11.09 4.98
N LEU A 68 13.76 9.84 5.00
CA LEU A 68 14.09 8.87 3.96
C LEU A 68 13.22 9.07 2.72
N SER A 69 13.85 8.96 1.54
CA SER A 69 13.15 8.95 0.25
C SER A 69 12.24 7.72 0.11
N PRO A 70 11.21 7.76 -0.78
CA PRO A 70 10.32 6.63 -1.03
C PRO A 70 11.06 5.33 -1.34
N ALA A 71 12.10 5.40 -2.18
CA ALA A 71 12.91 4.23 -2.54
C ALA A 71 13.63 3.62 -1.33
N ARG A 72 14.13 4.45 -0.40
CA ARG A 72 14.77 3.96 0.83
C ARG A 72 13.76 3.37 1.81
N ARG A 73 12.53 3.89 1.87
CA ARG A 73 11.45 3.31 2.67
C ARG A 73 11.00 1.97 2.09
N ALA A 74 10.88 1.87 0.75
CA ALA A 74 10.56 0.61 0.07
C ALA A 74 11.61 -0.48 0.33
N ARG A 75 12.91 -0.14 0.26
CA ARG A 75 14.02 -1.06 0.61
C ARG A 75 13.99 -1.51 2.08
N ARG A 76 13.33 -0.78 2.96
CA ARG A 76 13.09 -1.18 4.35
C ARG A 76 11.83 -2.01 4.54
N GLY A 77 11.09 -2.29 3.45
CA GLY A 77 9.89 -3.09 3.48
C GLY A 77 8.59 -2.31 3.65
N LEU A 78 8.58 -0.97 3.48
CA LEU A 78 7.37 -0.16 3.45
C LEU A 78 6.95 0.10 1.99
N GLY A 79 6.02 -0.72 1.47
CA GLY A 79 5.46 -0.56 0.12
C GLY A 79 4.28 0.40 0.09
N ARG A 80 4.01 1.00 -1.08
CA ARG A 80 2.78 1.77 -1.34
C ARG A 80 2.30 1.50 -2.76
N THR A 81 0.99 1.22 -2.91
CA THR A 81 0.32 1.26 -4.20
C THR A 81 -0.10 2.69 -4.55
N PHE A 82 -0.44 2.90 -5.82
CA PHE A 82 -0.97 4.17 -6.29
C PHE A 82 -2.47 4.05 -6.54
N GLN A 83 -3.20 5.14 -6.40
CA GLN A 83 -4.63 5.19 -6.69
C GLN A 83 -4.94 4.77 -8.15
N VAL A 84 -4.09 5.17 -9.09
CA VAL A 84 -4.14 4.70 -10.48
C VAL A 84 -3.00 3.72 -10.70
N PRO A 85 -3.28 2.47 -11.10
CA PRO A 85 -2.23 1.49 -11.41
C PRO A 85 -1.24 2.04 -12.45
N ARG A 86 0.05 1.86 -12.16
CA ARG A 86 1.15 2.30 -13.05
C ARG A 86 1.92 1.10 -13.57
N GLU A 87 1.22 0.27 -14.33
CA GLU A 87 1.84 -0.85 -15.01
C GLU A 87 2.76 -0.36 -16.15
N PHE A 88 3.77 -1.15 -16.46
CA PHE A 88 4.52 -1.01 -17.71
C PHE A 88 3.70 -1.67 -18.82
N ALA A 89 2.84 -0.90 -19.48
CA ALA A 89 1.79 -1.38 -20.37
C ALA A 89 2.31 -2.25 -21.53
N HIS A 90 3.52 -1.96 -22.02
CA HIS A 90 4.14 -2.69 -23.14
C HIS A 90 4.90 -3.96 -22.71
N LEU A 91 5.15 -4.13 -21.40
CA LEU A 91 5.75 -5.34 -20.85
C LEU A 91 4.65 -6.37 -20.56
N THR A 92 5.01 -7.64 -20.63
CA THR A 92 4.12 -8.71 -20.18
C THR A 92 3.85 -8.59 -18.67
N VAL A 93 2.79 -9.24 -18.22
CA VAL A 93 2.49 -9.34 -16.77
C VAL A 93 3.72 -9.89 -16.03
N ARG A 94 4.32 -10.98 -16.52
CA ARG A 94 5.51 -11.58 -15.90
C ARG A 94 6.70 -10.63 -15.86
N GLU A 95 6.98 -9.90 -16.92
CA GLU A 95 8.05 -8.89 -16.96
C GLU A 95 7.80 -7.75 -15.99
N ASN A 96 6.55 -7.33 -15.78
CA ASN A 96 6.18 -6.35 -14.77
C ASN A 96 6.57 -6.79 -13.35
N PHE A 97 6.44 -8.09 -13.03
CA PHE A 97 6.92 -8.63 -11.75
C PHE A 97 8.46 -8.60 -11.69
N LEU A 98 9.13 -9.05 -12.74
CA LEU A 98 10.59 -9.11 -12.78
C LEU A 98 11.26 -7.74 -12.62
N VAL A 99 10.70 -6.70 -13.25
CA VAL A 99 11.21 -5.32 -13.14
C VAL A 99 11.02 -4.75 -11.74
N ALA A 100 10.00 -5.19 -11.01
CA ALA A 100 9.73 -4.70 -9.66
C ALA A 100 10.64 -5.32 -8.58
N ALA A 101 11.35 -6.41 -8.89
CA ALA A 101 12.21 -7.08 -7.92
C ALA A 101 13.40 -6.21 -7.54
N GLN A 102 13.74 -6.21 -6.24
CA GLN A 102 15.04 -5.68 -5.79
C GLN A 102 16.15 -6.61 -6.25
N ARG A 103 17.26 -6.03 -6.67
CA ARG A 103 18.46 -6.74 -7.11
C ARG A 103 19.66 -6.30 -6.28
N ASP A 104 20.42 -7.29 -5.80
CA ASP A 104 21.67 -7.05 -5.07
C ASP A 104 22.87 -7.04 -6.02
N TYR A 105 22.76 -7.76 -7.14
CA TYR A 105 23.81 -7.93 -8.13
C TYR A 105 23.33 -7.50 -9.53
N GLY A 106 24.28 -7.14 -10.40
CA GLY A 106 23.98 -6.83 -11.80
C GLY A 106 23.74 -5.35 -12.10
N GLU A 107 23.66 -4.47 -11.10
CA GLU A 107 23.50 -3.01 -11.31
C GLU A 107 24.82 -2.32 -11.74
N THR A 108 25.96 -3.00 -11.66
CA THR A 108 27.25 -2.45 -12.07
C THR A 108 27.94 -3.33 -13.10
N LEU A 109 28.63 -2.73 -14.08
CA LEU A 109 29.38 -3.48 -15.10
C LEU A 109 30.39 -4.45 -14.47
N ARG A 110 31.00 -4.10 -13.34
CA ARG A 110 31.91 -4.99 -12.60
C ARG A 110 31.23 -6.25 -12.08
N SER A 111 30.00 -6.14 -11.58
CA SER A 111 29.25 -7.29 -11.05
C SER A 111 28.83 -8.27 -12.16
N VAL A 112 28.57 -7.76 -13.37
CA VAL A 112 28.26 -8.57 -14.54
C VAL A 112 29.47 -9.40 -14.99
N PHE A 113 30.68 -8.81 -15.05
CA PHE A 113 31.86 -9.52 -15.53
C PHE A 113 32.51 -10.47 -14.52
N ILE A 114 32.43 -10.16 -13.21
CA ILE A 114 33.10 -10.95 -12.16
C ILE A 114 32.12 -11.93 -11.47
N GLY A 115 30.81 -11.72 -11.60
CA GLY A 115 29.77 -12.41 -10.83
C GLY A 115 28.73 -13.18 -11.64
N TRP A 116 28.98 -13.54 -12.91
CA TRP A 116 27.99 -14.15 -13.81
C TRP A 116 27.17 -15.28 -13.16
N GLY A 117 27.82 -16.20 -12.44
CA GLY A 117 27.12 -17.29 -11.76
C GLY A 117 26.21 -16.85 -10.61
N ARG A 118 26.52 -15.69 -9.97
CA ARG A 118 25.66 -15.11 -8.92
C ARG A 118 24.47 -14.40 -9.53
N VAL A 119 24.69 -13.64 -10.59
CA VAL A 119 23.64 -12.95 -11.36
C VAL A 119 22.63 -13.97 -11.90
N ALA A 120 23.10 -15.04 -12.55
CA ALA A 120 22.22 -16.09 -13.08
C ALA A 120 21.39 -16.81 -11.98
N ARG A 121 21.99 -17.01 -10.79
CA ARG A 121 21.27 -17.59 -9.65
C ARG A 121 20.21 -16.63 -9.11
N GLU A 122 20.55 -15.35 -8.96
CA GLU A 122 19.61 -14.31 -8.53
C GLU A 122 18.44 -14.18 -9.50
N GLU A 123 18.72 -14.13 -10.81
CA GLU A 123 17.67 -14.06 -11.84
C GLU A 123 16.72 -15.28 -11.79
N ARG A 124 17.26 -16.49 -11.56
CA ARG A 124 16.43 -17.68 -11.37
C ARG A 124 15.53 -17.53 -10.14
N THR A 125 16.09 -17.10 -9.00
CA THR A 125 15.34 -16.92 -7.75
C THR A 125 14.25 -15.88 -7.90
N ILE A 126 14.55 -14.76 -8.57
CA ILE A 126 13.57 -13.70 -8.88
C ILE A 126 12.47 -14.25 -9.81
N GLY A 127 12.84 -15.02 -10.84
CA GLY A 127 11.89 -15.65 -11.75
C GLY A 127 10.94 -16.60 -11.03
N GLU A 128 11.47 -17.51 -10.19
CA GLU A 128 10.68 -18.45 -9.40
C GLU A 128 9.75 -17.71 -8.40
N ARG A 129 10.20 -16.59 -7.82
CA ARG A 129 9.38 -15.75 -6.95
C ARG A 129 8.26 -15.06 -7.73
N ALA A 130 8.54 -14.54 -8.91
CA ALA A 130 7.54 -13.94 -9.79
C ALA A 130 6.46 -14.97 -10.16
N ASP A 131 6.86 -16.17 -10.58
CA ASP A 131 5.93 -17.22 -10.97
C ASP A 131 5.03 -17.69 -9.80
N ARG A 132 5.56 -17.77 -8.57
CA ARG A 132 4.76 -18.05 -7.36
C ARG A 132 3.72 -16.95 -7.08
N TRP A 133 4.10 -15.68 -7.16
CA TRP A 133 3.16 -14.58 -6.93
C TRP A 133 2.12 -14.44 -8.04
N ILE A 134 2.49 -14.68 -9.30
CA ILE A 134 1.57 -14.75 -10.44
C ILE A 134 0.51 -15.83 -10.21
N GLU A 135 0.91 -17.01 -9.75
CA GLU A 135 -0.01 -18.09 -9.43
C GLU A 135 -0.90 -17.74 -8.23
N PHE A 136 -0.32 -17.24 -7.14
CA PHE A 136 -1.05 -16.82 -5.95
C PHE A 136 -2.12 -15.76 -6.26
N LEU A 137 -1.82 -14.82 -7.16
CA LEU A 137 -2.73 -13.74 -7.57
C LEU A 137 -3.67 -14.13 -8.72
N ASN A 138 -3.70 -15.41 -9.11
CA ASN A 138 -4.54 -15.92 -10.20
C ASN A 138 -4.32 -15.21 -11.55
N LEU A 139 -3.08 -14.80 -11.84
CA LEU A 139 -2.69 -14.11 -13.07
C LEU A 139 -2.00 -15.04 -14.09
N ARG A 140 -1.91 -16.35 -13.81
CA ARG A 140 -1.18 -17.31 -14.65
C ARG A 140 -1.67 -17.36 -16.08
N ALA A 141 -3.00 -17.33 -16.30
CA ALA A 141 -3.58 -17.37 -17.64
C ALA A 141 -3.21 -16.17 -18.53
N VAL A 142 -2.85 -15.05 -17.91
CA VAL A 142 -2.49 -13.79 -18.59
C VAL A 142 -1.02 -13.41 -18.41
N ALA A 143 -0.20 -14.29 -17.85
CA ALA A 143 1.20 -13.99 -17.51
C ALA A 143 2.04 -13.54 -18.72
N GLY A 144 1.75 -14.06 -19.92
CA GLY A 144 2.40 -13.70 -21.18
C GLY A 144 1.75 -12.54 -21.94
N ASN A 145 0.60 -12.03 -21.49
CA ASN A 145 -0.08 -10.92 -22.17
C ASN A 145 0.57 -9.58 -21.80
N ALA A 146 0.44 -8.58 -22.66
CA ALA A 146 0.84 -7.22 -22.33
C ALA A 146 0.01 -6.69 -21.16
N ALA A 147 0.65 -6.05 -20.20
CA ALA A 147 -0.04 -5.55 -19.00
C ALA A 147 -1.09 -4.47 -19.33
N GLY A 148 -0.91 -3.76 -20.46
CA GLY A 148 -1.89 -2.80 -20.95
C GLY A 148 -3.25 -3.41 -21.27
N ASP A 149 -3.28 -4.68 -21.68
CA ASP A 149 -4.49 -5.40 -22.11
C ASP A 149 -5.29 -6.01 -20.95
N LEU A 150 -4.77 -5.90 -19.72
CA LEU A 150 -5.44 -6.42 -18.53
C LEU A 150 -6.72 -5.65 -18.20
N SER A 151 -7.72 -6.35 -17.67
CA SER A 151 -8.88 -5.70 -17.05
C SER A 151 -8.43 -4.84 -15.85
N GLY A 152 -9.26 -3.85 -15.46
CA GLY A 152 -8.96 -2.98 -14.33
C GLY A 152 -8.63 -3.74 -13.04
N GLY A 153 -9.31 -4.84 -12.79
CA GLY A 153 -9.05 -5.68 -11.64
C GLY A 153 -7.76 -6.49 -11.72
N GLN A 154 -7.46 -7.04 -12.88
CA GLN A 154 -6.17 -7.70 -13.10
C GLN A 154 -5.00 -6.73 -12.94
N LYS A 155 -5.18 -5.45 -13.33
CA LYS A 155 -4.19 -4.39 -13.09
C LYS A 155 -3.98 -4.12 -11.60
N LYS A 156 -5.05 -4.14 -10.79
CA LYS A 156 -4.94 -4.01 -9.32
C LYS A 156 -4.18 -5.20 -8.70
N LEU A 157 -4.47 -6.43 -9.16
CA LEU A 157 -3.73 -7.62 -8.72
C LEU A 157 -2.27 -7.58 -9.18
N LEU A 158 -1.99 -7.12 -10.40
CA LEU A 158 -0.63 -6.92 -10.89
C LEU A 158 0.12 -5.89 -10.04
N GLU A 159 -0.51 -4.78 -9.68
CA GLU A 159 0.09 -3.76 -8.81
C GLU A 159 0.44 -4.34 -7.43
N LEU A 160 -0.47 -5.09 -6.82
CA LEU A 160 -0.21 -5.81 -5.58
C LEU A 160 0.98 -6.77 -5.74
N GLY A 161 1.00 -7.54 -6.83
CA GLY A 161 2.08 -8.48 -7.14
C GLY A 161 3.45 -7.81 -7.28
N ARG A 162 3.51 -6.65 -7.93
CA ARG A 162 4.73 -5.85 -8.02
C ARG A 162 5.22 -5.39 -6.64
N MET A 163 4.32 -5.05 -5.73
CA MET A 163 4.69 -4.74 -4.35
C MET A 163 5.25 -5.96 -3.63
N LEU A 164 4.68 -7.16 -3.85
CA LEU A 164 5.17 -8.40 -3.24
C LEU A 164 6.58 -8.79 -3.69
N MET A 165 6.99 -8.39 -4.90
CA MET A 165 8.37 -8.59 -5.38
C MET A 165 9.41 -7.79 -4.59
N LEU A 166 9.00 -6.75 -3.85
CA LEU A 166 9.85 -5.95 -2.96
C LEU A 166 10.00 -6.56 -1.56
N GLU A 167 9.40 -7.73 -1.30
CA GLU A 167 9.39 -8.41 0.01
C GLU A 167 8.93 -7.48 1.16
N PRO A 168 7.77 -6.85 1.03
CA PRO A 168 7.33 -5.83 1.97
C PRO A 168 6.95 -6.44 3.33
N GLN A 169 7.20 -5.69 4.39
CA GLN A 169 6.69 -5.97 5.73
C GLN A 169 5.37 -5.24 6.00
N CYS A 170 5.16 -4.09 5.33
CA CYS A 170 3.94 -3.30 5.40
C CYS A 170 3.62 -2.71 4.02
N ILE A 171 2.34 -2.78 3.62
CA ILE A 171 1.85 -2.20 2.37
C ILE A 171 0.77 -1.16 2.67
N LEU A 172 0.96 0.04 2.11
CA LEU A 172 -0.05 1.10 2.08
C LEU A 172 -0.88 0.93 0.81
N LEU A 173 -2.17 0.63 0.94
CA LEU A 173 -3.12 0.47 -0.17
C LEU A 173 -4.02 1.70 -0.27
N ASP A 174 -3.94 2.40 -1.40
CA ASP A 174 -4.72 3.60 -1.67
C ASP A 174 -5.90 3.26 -2.59
N GLU A 175 -7.09 3.13 -2.02
CA GLU A 175 -8.35 2.80 -2.68
C GLU A 175 -8.25 1.52 -3.57
N PRO A 176 -7.85 0.37 -3.00
CA PRO A 176 -7.68 -0.86 -3.79
C PRO A 176 -8.98 -1.36 -4.42
N PHE A 177 -10.15 -0.97 -3.90
CA PHE A 177 -11.47 -1.40 -4.38
C PHE A 177 -12.13 -0.40 -5.34
N ALA A 178 -11.50 0.76 -5.59
CA ALA A 178 -12.08 1.77 -6.48
C ALA A 178 -12.21 1.26 -7.92
N GLY A 179 -13.42 1.39 -8.48
CA GLY A 179 -13.69 1.04 -9.88
C GLY A 179 -13.73 -0.47 -10.18
N VAL A 180 -13.80 -1.33 -9.15
CA VAL A 180 -13.88 -2.79 -9.33
C VAL A 180 -15.25 -3.33 -8.94
N ASN A 181 -15.65 -4.43 -9.59
CA ASN A 181 -16.93 -5.10 -9.28
C ASN A 181 -16.86 -5.86 -7.93
N PRO A 182 -18.01 -6.19 -7.31
CA PRO A 182 -18.06 -6.85 -6.00
C PRO A 182 -17.33 -8.21 -5.94
N VAL A 183 -17.31 -8.97 -7.02
CA VAL A 183 -16.61 -10.27 -7.07
C VAL A 183 -15.13 -10.06 -6.88
N LEU A 184 -14.57 -9.06 -7.55
CA LEU A 184 -13.15 -8.74 -7.47
C LEU A 184 -12.78 -8.06 -6.15
N VAL A 185 -13.67 -7.25 -5.55
CA VAL A 185 -13.50 -6.73 -4.19
C VAL A 185 -13.26 -7.88 -3.21
N ASN A 186 -14.09 -8.95 -3.31
CA ASN A 186 -13.94 -10.14 -2.48
C ASN A 186 -12.63 -10.90 -2.76
N GLU A 187 -12.23 -11.01 -4.03
CA GLU A 187 -10.95 -11.65 -4.41
C GLU A 187 -9.77 -10.88 -3.82
N ILE A 188 -9.67 -9.58 -4.05
CA ILE A 188 -8.60 -8.73 -3.51
C ILE A 188 -8.58 -8.80 -1.98
N SER A 189 -9.74 -8.70 -1.32
CA SER A 189 -9.86 -8.80 0.14
C SER A 189 -9.35 -10.14 0.67
N THR A 190 -9.67 -11.24 -0.03
CA THR A 190 -9.19 -12.58 0.31
C THR A 190 -7.68 -12.66 0.17
N ARG A 191 -7.09 -12.13 -0.91
CA ARG A 191 -5.63 -12.10 -1.10
C ARG A 191 -4.93 -11.27 -0.03
N ILE A 192 -5.47 -10.10 0.33
CA ILE A 192 -4.92 -9.27 1.42
C ILE A 192 -4.94 -10.03 2.75
N ARG A 193 -6.03 -10.72 3.06
CA ARG A 193 -6.15 -11.53 4.29
C ARG A 193 -5.15 -12.68 4.30
N GLU A 194 -5.03 -13.43 3.20
CA GLU A 194 -4.04 -14.51 3.07
C GLU A 194 -2.59 -14.02 3.20
N LEU A 195 -2.26 -12.88 2.59
CA LEU A 195 -0.94 -12.26 2.72
C LEU A 195 -0.65 -11.82 4.16
N ASN A 196 -1.64 -11.28 4.84
CA ASN A 196 -1.50 -10.92 6.25
C ASN A 196 -1.30 -12.14 7.15
N GLU A 197 -2.14 -13.17 7.00
CA GLU A 197 -2.16 -14.35 7.88
C GLU A 197 -0.97 -15.27 7.62
N ARG A 198 -0.66 -15.58 6.35
CA ARG A 198 0.37 -16.55 5.97
C ARG A 198 1.75 -15.96 5.82
N HIS A 199 1.84 -14.72 5.32
CA HIS A 199 3.13 -14.05 5.06
C HIS A 199 3.47 -12.97 6.10
N GLY A 200 2.54 -12.65 7.00
CA GLY A 200 2.77 -11.70 8.08
C GLY A 200 2.89 -10.25 7.65
N ILE A 201 2.44 -9.92 6.44
CA ILE A 201 2.48 -8.56 5.89
C ILE A 201 1.41 -7.72 6.59
N ALA A 202 1.79 -6.55 7.12
CA ALA A 202 0.85 -5.57 7.63
C ALA A 202 0.27 -4.75 6.49
N PHE A 203 -0.98 -4.29 6.64
CA PHE A 203 -1.63 -3.43 5.66
C PHE A 203 -2.22 -2.20 6.31
N VAL A 204 -2.08 -1.06 5.64
CA VAL A 204 -2.84 0.16 5.90
C VAL A 204 -3.64 0.46 4.65
N ILE A 205 -4.96 0.56 4.78
CA ILE A 205 -5.87 0.62 3.64
C ILE A 205 -6.71 1.89 3.76
N ILE A 206 -6.56 2.81 2.81
CA ILE A 206 -7.51 3.90 2.62
C ILE A 206 -8.63 3.40 1.72
N GLU A 207 -9.86 3.53 2.15
CA GLU A 207 -11.04 3.10 1.38
C GLU A 207 -12.27 3.94 1.69
N HIS A 208 -13.16 4.01 0.69
CA HIS A 208 -14.49 4.57 0.84
C HIS A 208 -15.57 3.47 0.92
N HIS A 209 -15.23 2.24 0.55
CA HIS A 209 -16.13 1.08 0.62
C HIS A 209 -16.13 0.51 2.05
N LEU A 210 -16.92 1.13 2.94
CA LEU A 210 -16.90 0.86 4.38
C LEU A 210 -17.17 -0.60 4.73
N GLU A 211 -18.10 -1.27 4.03
CA GLU A 211 -18.46 -2.67 4.30
C GLU A 211 -17.29 -3.62 4.00
N ALA A 212 -16.59 -3.43 2.88
CA ALA A 212 -15.41 -4.24 2.57
C ALA A 212 -14.28 -4.00 3.58
N LEU A 213 -14.07 -2.74 3.96
CA LEU A 213 -13.04 -2.40 4.93
C LEU A 213 -13.37 -2.91 6.33
N LYS A 214 -14.64 -2.80 6.77
CA LYS A 214 -15.14 -3.36 8.04
C LYS A 214 -14.94 -4.87 8.13
N ALA A 215 -15.11 -5.59 7.01
CA ALA A 215 -14.90 -7.03 6.96
C ALA A 215 -13.42 -7.43 6.97
N LEU A 216 -12.52 -6.52 6.59
CA LEU A 216 -11.09 -6.78 6.43
C LEU A 216 -10.25 -6.22 7.57
N ALA A 217 -10.47 -4.97 7.96
CA ALA A 217 -9.67 -4.28 8.97
C ALA A 217 -9.97 -4.78 10.39
N ARG A 218 -8.93 -4.82 11.22
CA ARG A 218 -9.04 -5.11 12.67
C ARG A 218 -9.02 -3.83 13.51
N HIS A 219 -8.51 -2.75 12.95
CA HIS A 219 -8.46 -1.43 13.57
C HIS A 219 -8.77 -0.37 12.53
N LEU A 220 -9.50 0.66 12.91
CA LEU A 220 -9.94 1.73 12.03
C LEU A 220 -9.58 3.08 12.62
N TYR A 221 -9.03 3.97 11.79
CA TYR A 221 -8.88 5.40 12.05
C TYR A 221 -9.85 6.17 11.17
N VAL A 222 -10.58 7.11 11.75
CA VAL A 222 -11.47 8.00 11.02
C VAL A 222 -10.85 9.39 10.97
N MET A 223 -10.65 9.90 9.78
CA MET A 223 -10.14 11.25 9.56
C MET A 223 -11.24 12.20 9.10
N ASP A 224 -11.21 13.40 9.64
CA ASP A 224 -12.01 14.53 9.17
C ASP A 224 -11.21 15.82 9.32
N GLN A 225 -11.30 16.71 8.32
CA GLN A 225 -10.64 18.02 8.29
C GLN A 225 -9.16 17.98 8.75
N GLY A 226 -8.40 16.97 8.27
CA GLY A 226 -6.99 16.83 8.54
C GLY A 226 -6.63 16.24 9.91
N ARG A 227 -7.60 15.77 10.69
CA ARG A 227 -7.40 15.20 12.04
C ARG A 227 -7.97 13.80 12.15
N VAL A 228 -7.44 13.00 13.08
CA VAL A 228 -8.08 11.75 13.51
C VAL A 228 -9.17 12.11 14.53
N ILE A 229 -10.42 11.80 14.19
CA ILE A 229 -11.58 12.06 15.07
C ILE A 229 -12.03 10.85 15.85
N ALA A 230 -11.72 9.63 15.40
CA ALA A 230 -12.05 8.38 16.09
C ALA A 230 -11.08 7.28 15.68
N GLU A 231 -10.87 6.31 16.57
CA GLU A 231 -10.10 5.11 16.31
C GLU A 231 -10.61 3.93 17.15
N GLY A 232 -10.34 2.71 16.69
CA GLY A 232 -10.68 1.48 17.42
C GLY A 232 -11.17 0.35 16.51
N GLU A 233 -11.99 -0.53 17.07
CA GLU A 233 -12.64 -1.62 16.36
C GLU A 233 -13.64 -1.05 15.33
N PRO A 234 -13.63 -1.55 14.06
CA PRO A 234 -14.39 -0.94 12.97
C PRO A 234 -15.88 -0.75 13.24
N ALA A 235 -16.59 -1.77 13.77
CA ALA A 235 -18.02 -1.65 14.00
C ALA A 235 -18.34 -0.64 15.11
N ALA A 236 -17.55 -0.61 16.18
CA ALA A 236 -17.73 0.31 17.29
C ALA A 236 -17.43 1.76 16.87
N VAL A 237 -16.39 1.97 16.06
CA VAL A 237 -16.00 3.30 15.59
C VAL A 237 -17.04 3.88 14.64
N LEU A 238 -17.49 3.08 13.66
CA LEU A 238 -18.47 3.52 12.66
C LEU A 238 -19.87 3.80 13.25
N ALA A 239 -20.17 3.28 14.44
CA ALA A 239 -21.42 3.55 15.16
C ALA A 239 -21.37 4.84 16.01
N GLN A 240 -20.24 5.50 16.13
CA GLN A 240 -20.10 6.72 16.95
C GLN A 240 -20.84 7.91 16.33
N PRO A 241 -21.65 8.69 17.09
CA PRO A 241 -22.40 9.81 16.56
C PRO A 241 -21.54 10.82 15.79
N ARG A 242 -20.38 11.20 16.33
CA ARG A 242 -19.45 12.14 15.67
C ARG A 242 -18.91 11.64 14.32
N VAL A 243 -18.79 10.31 14.14
CA VAL A 243 -18.37 9.71 12.86
C VAL A 243 -19.54 9.77 11.87
N LEU A 244 -20.74 9.43 12.31
CA LEU A 244 -21.96 9.53 11.50
C LEU A 244 -22.22 10.98 11.06
N GLU A 245 -22.06 11.95 11.96
CA GLU A 245 -22.20 13.39 11.65
C GLU A 245 -21.17 13.85 10.61
N ALA A 246 -19.89 13.44 10.73
CA ALA A 246 -18.87 13.78 9.75
C ALA A 246 -19.21 13.26 8.34
N TYR A 247 -19.79 12.04 8.25
CA TYR A 247 -20.21 11.48 6.97
C TYR A 247 -21.53 12.08 6.44
N MET A 248 -22.46 12.49 7.32
CA MET A 248 -23.72 13.11 6.92
C MET A 248 -23.57 14.60 6.64
N GLY A 249 -22.67 15.30 7.35
CA GLY A 249 -22.42 16.74 7.15
C GLY A 249 -21.75 17.10 5.82
N GLY A 250 -21.24 16.11 5.07
CA GLY A 250 -20.74 16.28 3.70
C GLY A 250 -21.83 16.22 2.60
N VAL A 251 -23.09 16.15 2.97
CA VAL A 251 -24.26 16.04 2.06
C VAL A 251 -25.14 17.32 2.13
N ILE A 252 -24.54 18.49 2.41
CA ILE A 252 -25.24 19.77 2.24
C ILE A 252 -24.48 20.59 1.20
#